data_247ec272f76e62912a567fe5bfdec283
#
_entry.id   247ec272f76e62912a567fe5bfdec283
#
_cell.length_a   1.000
_cell.length_b   1.000
_cell.length_c   1.000
_cell.angle_alpha   90.00
_cell.angle_beta   90.00
_cell.angle_gamma   90.00
#
_symmetry.space_group_name_H-M   'P 1'
#
loop_
_entity.id
_entity.type
_entity.pdbx_description
1 polymer ?
#
loop_
_entity_poly.entity_id
_entity_poly.type
_entity_poly.pdbx_seq_one_letter_code
_entity_poly.pdbx_strand_id
1 'polypeptide(L)'
;MFEVPLHFLIVHFPIALTVMAAVLDVRAFVAKRPEQHRMANVLVRWAAAGAALAMLTGLQLLGDRRQSSGATFHAASGLITGLVLIAVSMIRYSAEAREHESTRSTLEPWLVLEVFAALAVVVTALTGHRMVLEMMGK
;
A
#
# COMPACT_ATOMS: atom_id res chain seq x y z
N MET A 1 -27.20 -13.54 6.20
CA MET A 1 -25.86 -13.44 6.78
C MET A 1 -25.00 -12.74 5.74
N PHE A 2 -24.62 -11.48 5.95
CA PHE A 2 -23.78 -10.76 4.99
C PHE A 2 -22.36 -11.35 5.09
N GLU A 3 -21.99 -12.19 4.17
CA GLU A 3 -20.60 -12.61 4.04
C GLU A 3 -19.80 -11.42 3.53
N VAL A 4 -19.08 -10.75 4.42
CA VAL A 4 -18.11 -9.73 4.04
C VAL A 4 -17.00 -10.46 3.27
N PRO A 5 -16.79 -10.18 1.98
CA PRO A 5 -15.76 -10.86 1.23
C PRO A 5 -14.39 -10.72 1.93
N LEU A 6 -13.65 -11.79 2.04
CA LEU A 6 -12.32 -11.85 2.69
C LEU A 6 -11.39 -10.75 2.17
N HIS A 7 -11.52 -10.40 0.90
CA HIS A 7 -10.80 -9.30 0.25
C HIS A 7 -10.93 -7.99 1.03
N PHE A 8 -12.14 -7.63 1.52
CA PHE A 8 -12.34 -6.39 2.28
C PHE A 8 -11.54 -6.34 3.58
N LEU A 9 -11.39 -7.46 4.26
CA LEU A 9 -10.57 -7.55 5.47
C LEU A 9 -9.09 -7.40 5.14
N ILE A 10 -8.64 -8.08 4.09
CA ILE A 10 -7.23 -8.11 3.68
C ILE A 10 -6.76 -6.73 3.22
N VAL A 11 -7.55 -5.96 2.45
CA VAL A 11 -7.10 -4.67 1.89
C VAL A 11 -6.87 -3.59 2.96
N HIS A 12 -7.56 -3.65 4.11
CA HIS A 12 -7.37 -2.68 5.17
C HIS A 12 -5.98 -2.75 5.80
N PHE A 13 -5.39 -3.94 5.83
CA PHE A 13 -4.07 -4.16 6.42
C PHE A 13 -2.96 -3.40 5.67
N PRO A 14 -2.72 -3.58 4.35
CA PRO A 14 -1.72 -2.82 3.63
C PRO A 14 -1.99 -1.32 3.63
N ILE A 15 -3.26 -0.89 3.59
CA ILE A 15 -3.62 0.54 3.65
C ILE A 15 -3.12 1.16 4.96
N ALA A 16 -3.48 0.57 6.10
CA ALA A 16 -3.10 1.07 7.41
C ALA A 16 -1.58 1.09 7.61
N LEU A 17 -0.88 0.03 7.19
CA LEU A 17 0.56 -0.06 7.33
C LEU A 17 1.30 0.95 6.45
N THR A 18 0.84 1.18 5.21
CA THR A 18 1.45 2.16 4.31
C THR A 18 1.29 3.59 4.84
N VAL A 19 0.09 3.94 5.32
CA VAL A 19 -0.14 5.26 5.92
C VAL A 19 0.71 5.45 7.17
N MET A 20 0.79 4.44 8.03
CA MET A 20 1.63 4.50 9.23
C MET A 20 3.11 4.61 8.89
N ALA A 21 3.60 3.90 7.88
CA ALA A 21 4.98 3.98 7.41
C ALA A 21 5.29 5.40 6.93
N ALA A 22 4.41 6.01 6.12
CA ALA A 22 4.57 7.39 5.66
C ALA A 22 4.63 8.40 6.83
N VAL A 23 3.77 8.24 7.84
CA VAL A 23 3.80 9.07 9.05
C VAL A 23 5.13 8.90 9.79
N LEU A 24 5.64 7.69 9.93
CA LEU A 24 6.92 7.44 10.61
C LEU A 24 8.09 8.02 9.82
N ASP A 25 8.09 7.94 8.49
CA ASP A 25 9.13 8.53 7.65
C ASP A 25 9.13 10.06 7.72
N VAL A 26 7.95 10.70 7.66
CA VAL A 26 7.83 12.15 7.87
C VAL A 26 8.37 12.54 9.24
N ARG A 27 8.02 11.80 10.29
CA ARG A 27 8.53 12.07 11.64
C ARG A 27 10.03 11.80 11.76
N ALA A 28 10.56 10.76 11.12
CA ALA A 28 11.98 10.47 11.07
C ALA A 28 12.76 11.64 10.47
N PHE A 29 12.24 12.19 9.37
CA PHE A 29 12.83 13.34 8.69
C PHE A 29 12.77 14.63 9.55
N VAL A 30 11.57 14.99 10.05
CA VAL A 30 11.35 16.23 10.81
C VAL A 30 12.06 16.20 12.16
N ALA A 31 11.96 15.09 12.88
CA ALA A 31 12.53 14.94 14.22
C ALA A 31 13.98 14.40 14.24
N LYS A 32 14.55 14.12 13.06
CA LYS A 32 15.90 13.52 12.89
C LYS A 32 16.07 12.23 13.71
N ARG A 33 15.08 11.33 13.63
CA ARG A 33 15.03 10.07 14.38
C ARG A 33 15.14 8.86 13.45
N PRO A 34 16.35 8.36 13.16
CA PRO A 34 16.56 7.26 12.21
C PRO A 34 15.89 5.95 12.64
N GLU A 35 15.64 5.75 13.93
CA GLU A 35 14.89 4.57 14.42
C GLU A 35 13.48 4.50 13.87
N GLN A 36 12.81 5.63 13.62
CA GLN A 36 11.47 5.68 13.06
C GLN A 36 11.48 5.26 11.58
N HIS A 37 12.52 5.60 10.85
CA HIS A 37 12.72 5.15 9.48
C HIS A 37 12.87 3.61 9.40
N ARG A 38 13.63 3.00 10.32
CA ARG A 38 13.75 1.54 10.41
C ARG A 38 12.40 0.88 10.67
N MET A 39 11.58 1.45 11.54
CA MET A 39 10.21 0.97 11.78
C MET A 39 9.35 1.10 10.51
N ALA A 40 9.43 2.22 9.80
CA ALA A 40 8.74 2.41 8.53
C ALA A 40 9.12 1.33 7.50
N ASN A 41 10.40 0.98 7.38
CA ASN A 41 10.86 -0.10 6.51
C ASN A 41 10.20 -1.45 6.81
N VAL A 42 10.04 -1.80 8.09
CA VAL A 42 9.34 -3.02 8.49
C VAL A 42 7.87 -2.97 8.08
N LEU A 43 7.19 -1.83 8.31
CA LEU A 43 5.79 -1.66 7.95
C LEU A 43 5.57 -1.73 6.43
N VAL A 44 6.45 -1.14 5.63
CA VAL A 44 6.38 -1.20 4.16
C VAL A 44 6.51 -2.65 3.65
N ARG A 45 7.38 -3.47 4.25
CA ARG A 45 7.50 -4.89 3.89
C ARG A 45 6.20 -5.66 4.16
N TRP A 46 5.60 -5.45 5.32
CA TRP A 46 4.33 -6.07 5.66
C TRP A 46 3.18 -5.52 4.81
N ALA A 47 3.19 -4.22 4.48
CA ALA A 47 2.24 -3.62 3.54
C ALA A 47 2.35 -4.25 2.15
N ALA A 48 3.57 -4.45 1.64
CA ALA A 48 3.80 -5.11 0.35
C ALA A 48 3.29 -6.57 0.34
N ALA A 49 3.53 -7.33 1.41
CA ALA A 49 3.01 -8.69 1.55
C ALA A 49 1.47 -8.70 1.59
N GLY A 50 0.86 -7.79 2.36
CA GLY A 50 -0.59 -7.62 2.41
C GLY A 50 -1.18 -7.18 1.07
N ALA A 51 -0.49 -6.30 0.32
CA ALA A 51 -0.90 -5.87 -1.01
C ALA A 51 -0.87 -7.03 -2.02
N ALA A 52 0.13 -7.90 -1.96
CA ALA A 52 0.19 -9.10 -2.79
C ALA A 52 -1.02 -10.03 -2.54
N LEU A 53 -1.36 -10.26 -1.28
CA LEU A 53 -2.56 -11.03 -0.90
C LEU A 53 -3.85 -10.34 -1.36
N ALA A 54 -3.94 -9.02 -1.22
CA ALA A 54 -5.08 -8.23 -1.68
C ALA A 54 -5.25 -8.32 -3.21
N MET A 55 -4.15 -8.26 -3.97
CA MET A 55 -4.20 -8.44 -5.44
C MET A 55 -4.73 -9.82 -5.81
N LEU A 56 -4.24 -10.89 -5.17
CA LEU A 56 -4.69 -12.27 -5.45
C LEU A 56 -6.20 -12.43 -5.19
N THR A 57 -6.66 -11.97 -4.02
CA THR A 57 -8.10 -12.06 -3.67
C THR A 57 -8.97 -11.13 -4.52
N GLY A 58 -8.46 -9.97 -4.92
CA GLY A 58 -9.15 -9.02 -5.81
C GLY A 58 -9.32 -9.57 -7.23
N LEU A 59 -8.31 -10.25 -7.77
CA LEU A 59 -8.39 -10.90 -9.09
C LEU A 59 -9.42 -12.02 -9.12
N GLN A 60 -9.53 -12.80 -8.05
CA GLN A 60 -10.59 -13.83 -7.93
C GLN A 60 -11.98 -13.21 -8.03
N LEU A 61 -12.22 -12.11 -7.28
CA LEU A 61 -13.51 -11.41 -7.33
C LEU A 61 -13.80 -10.77 -8.69
N LEU A 62 -12.79 -10.35 -9.43
CA LEU A 62 -12.95 -9.77 -10.76
C LEU A 62 -13.41 -10.81 -11.77
N GLY A 63 -12.99 -12.08 -11.66
CA GLY A 63 -13.42 -13.19 -12.51
C GLY A 63 -14.93 -13.37 -12.51
N ASP A 64 -15.56 -13.17 -11.35
CA ASP A 64 -17.01 -13.36 -11.17
C ASP A 64 -17.84 -12.12 -11.56
N ARG A 65 -17.24 -10.91 -11.65
CA ARG A 65 -17.96 -9.64 -11.76
C ARG A 65 -17.49 -8.71 -12.89
N ARG A 66 -17.07 -9.25 -14.01
CA ARG A 66 -16.49 -8.49 -15.16
C ARG A 66 -17.35 -7.37 -15.77
N GLN A 67 -18.55 -7.08 -15.27
CA GLN A 67 -19.54 -6.28 -16.01
C GLN A 67 -19.68 -4.81 -15.60
N SER A 68 -18.90 -4.29 -14.62
CA SER A 68 -18.97 -2.87 -14.29
C SER A 68 -17.65 -2.14 -14.56
N SER A 69 -17.74 -0.95 -15.19
CA SER A 69 -16.57 -0.09 -15.43
C SER A 69 -15.87 0.32 -14.12
N GLY A 70 -16.62 0.50 -13.05
CA GLY A 70 -16.08 0.81 -11.71
C GLY A 70 -15.22 -0.32 -11.13
N ALA A 71 -15.66 -1.58 -11.30
CA ALA A 71 -14.89 -2.75 -10.86
C ALA A 71 -13.56 -2.88 -11.61
N THR A 72 -13.58 -2.65 -12.93
CA THR A 72 -12.36 -2.67 -13.75
C THR A 72 -11.39 -1.57 -13.37
N PHE A 73 -11.87 -0.34 -13.14
CA PHE A 73 -11.03 0.77 -12.70
C PHE A 73 -10.41 0.52 -11.33
N HIS A 74 -11.20 0.05 -10.36
CA HIS A 74 -10.71 -0.30 -9.02
C HIS A 74 -9.67 -1.42 -9.08
N ALA A 75 -9.90 -2.47 -9.88
CA ALA A 75 -8.95 -3.58 -10.05
C ALA A 75 -7.64 -3.10 -10.67
N ALA A 76 -7.70 -2.26 -11.72
CA ALA A 76 -6.52 -1.71 -12.36
C ALA A 76 -5.72 -0.80 -11.40
N SER A 77 -6.39 0.11 -10.69
CA SER A 77 -5.74 0.99 -9.71
C SER A 77 -5.15 0.20 -8.54
N GLY A 78 -5.86 -0.82 -8.05
CA GLY A 78 -5.37 -1.72 -6.99
C GLY A 78 -4.14 -2.52 -7.41
N LEU A 79 -4.13 -3.03 -8.64
CA LEU A 79 -2.98 -3.75 -9.19
C LEU A 79 -1.75 -2.83 -9.31
N ILE A 80 -1.92 -1.63 -9.88
CA ILE A 80 -0.84 -0.66 -10.02
C ILE A 80 -0.30 -0.27 -8.64
N THR A 81 -1.17 0.07 -7.70
CA THR A 81 -0.78 0.46 -6.34
C THR A 81 -0.05 -0.68 -5.62
N GLY A 82 -0.53 -1.92 -5.74
CA GLY A 82 0.13 -3.08 -5.16
C GLY A 82 1.51 -3.33 -5.74
N LEU A 83 1.68 -3.20 -7.06
CA LEU A 83 3.00 -3.31 -7.71
C LEU A 83 3.95 -2.20 -7.27
N VAL A 84 3.45 -0.96 -7.12
CA VAL A 84 4.24 0.16 -6.58
C VAL A 84 4.71 -0.14 -5.17
N LEU A 85 3.84 -0.62 -4.27
CA LEU A 85 4.23 -0.99 -2.90
C LEU A 85 5.29 -2.09 -2.85
N ILE A 86 5.15 -3.12 -3.70
CA ILE A 86 6.15 -4.17 -3.81
C ILE A 86 7.49 -3.60 -4.29
N ALA A 87 7.48 -2.77 -5.34
CA ALA A 87 8.68 -2.13 -5.85
C ALA A 87 9.36 -1.24 -4.80
N VAL A 88 8.59 -0.40 -4.10
CA VAL A 88 9.09 0.44 -2.98
C VAL A 88 9.75 -0.43 -1.91
N SER A 89 9.09 -1.52 -1.50
CA SER A 89 9.62 -2.45 -0.50
C SER A 89 10.94 -3.07 -0.95
N MET A 90 11.06 -3.50 -2.21
CA MET A 90 12.28 -4.08 -2.76
C MET A 90 13.43 -3.07 -2.84
N ILE A 91 13.14 -1.85 -3.29
CA ILE A 91 14.12 -0.77 -3.40
C ILE A 91 14.65 -0.43 -2.00
N ARG A 92 13.76 -0.26 -1.00
CA ARG A 92 14.15 0.04 0.39
C ARG A 92 14.99 -1.08 0.99
N TYR A 93 14.61 -2.34 0.76
CA TYR A 93 15.39 -3.50 1.20
C TYR A 93 16.81 -3.49 0.60
N SER A 94 16.91 -3.21 -0.70
CA SER A 94 18.21 -3.13 -1.39
C SER A 94 19.07 -1.97 -0.89
N ALA A 95 18.45 -0.84 -0.52
CA ALA A 95 19.13 0.31 0.04
C ALA A 95 19.67 0.01 1.45
N GLU A 96 18.88 -0.60 2.33
CA GLU A 96 19.36 -1.01 3.67
C GLU A 96 20.56 -1.96 3.59
N ALA A 97 20.56 -2.89 2.64
CA ALA A 97 21.69 -3.80 2.43
C ALA A 97 22.99 -3.05 2.04
N ARG A 98 22.85 -1.91 1.33
CA ARG A 98 24.01 -1.08 0.91
C ARG A 98 24.44 -0.07 1.98
N GLU A 99 23.54 0.38 2.84
CA GLU A 99 23.85 1.34 3.92
C GLU A 99 24.81 0.76 4.97
N HIS A 100 24.91 -0.55 5.08
CA HIS A 100 25.97 -1.20 5.87
C HIS A 100 27.40 -0.88 5.34
N GLU A 101 27.51 -0.40 4.10
CA GLU A 101 28.77 -0.02 3.46
C GLU A 101 29.00 1.50 3.37
N SER A 102 27.98 2.35 3.60
CA SER A 102 28.05 3.80 3.41
C SER A 102 27.37 4.59 4.52
N THR A 103 28.10 5.54 5.09
CA THR A 103 27.68 6.39 6.24
C THR A 103 26.70 7.52 5.85
N ARG A 104 26.14 7.55 4.65
CA ARG A 104 25.29 8.63 4.17
C ARG A 104 23.85 8.16 3.96
N SER A 105 23.01 8.36 4.96
CA SER A 105 21.56 8.22 4.86
C SER A 105 20.94 9.40 4.08
N THR A 106 20.59 9.16 2.84
CA THR A 106 19.78 10.10 2.04
C THR A 106 18.29 9.78 2.24
N LEU A 107 17.69 10.30 3.30
CA LEU A 107 16.27 10.06 3.61
C LEU A 107 15.29 10.72 2.61
N GLU A 108 15.71 11.81 1.94
CA GLU A 108 14.84 12.63 1.10
C GLU A 108 14.11 11.91 -0.04
N PRO A 109 14.76 11.08 -0.90
CA PRO A 109 14.07 10.41 -1.99
C PRO A 109 13.08 9.34 -1.50
N TRP A 110 13.35 8.74 -0.35
CA TRP A 110 12.48 7.75 0.26
C TRP A 110 11.19 8.35 0.81
N LEU A 111 11.26 9.54 1.37
CA LEU A 111 10.11 10.26 1.88
C LEU A 111 9.12 10.57 0.76
N VAL A 112 9.61 11.10 -0.37
CA VAL A 112 8.76 11.41 -1.52
C VAL A 112 8.08 10.14 -2.05
N LEU A 113 8.82 9.05 -2.19
CA LEU A 113 8.31 7.78 -2.70
C LEU A 113 7.24 7.20 -1.76
N GLU A 114 7.45 7.27 -0.45
CA GLU A 114 6.52 6.74 0.55
C GLU A 114 5.23 7.57 0.62
N VAL A 115 5.33 8.89 0.61
CA VAL A 115 4.15 9.76 0.58
C VAL A 115 3.34 9.52 -0.69
N PHE A 116 4.00 9.35 -1.84
CA PHE A 116 3.31 9.05 -3.10
C PHE A 116 2.61 7.68 -3.04
N ALA A 117 3.27 6.66 -2.49
CA ALA A 117 2.67 5.34 -2.31
C ALA A 117 1.45 5.40 -1.36
N ALA A 118 1.55 6.15 -0.25
CA ALA A 118 0.44 6.34 0.68
C ALA A 118 -0.77 7.04 0.01
N LEU A 119 -0.54 8.07 -0.80
CA LEU A 119 -1.60 8.74 -1.56
C LEU A 119 -2.26 7.79 -2.56
N ALA A 120 -1.48 7.00 -3.30
CA ALA A 120 -2.00 6.01 -4.25
C ALA A 120 -2.88 4.96 -3.55
N VAL A 121 -2.46 4.47 -2.39
CA VAL A 121 -3.23 3.53 -1.56
C VAL A 121 -4.56 4.15 -1.11
N VAL A 122 -4.56 5.40 -0.64
CA VAL A 122 -5.77 6.10 -0.20
C VAL A 122 -6.74 6.28 -1.38
N VAL A 123 -6.25 6.70 -2.55
CA VAL A 123 -7.09 6.85 -3.75
C VAL A 123 -7.72 5.51 -4.14
N THR A 124 -6.95 4.43 -4.13
CA THR A 124 -7.47 3.08 -4.44
C THR A 124 -8.52 2.64 -3.41
N ALA A 125 -8.32 2.92 -2.13
CA ALA A 125 -9.29 2.62 -1.09
C ALA A 125 -10.61 3.39 -1.27
N LEU A 126 -10.54 4.67 -1.60
CA LEU A 126 -11.72 5.50 -1.84
C LEU A 126 -12.52 5.03 -3.06
N THR A 127 -11.85 4.61 -4.14
CA THR A 127 -12.53 4.06 -5.32
C THR A 127 -13.24 2.74 -5.00
N GLY A 128 -12.62 1.86 -4.21
CA GLY A 128 -13.23 0.63 -3.73
C GLY A 128 -14.44 0.88 -2.84
N HIS A 129 -14.34 1.85 -1.92
CA HIS A 129 -15.46 2.23 -1.03
C HIS A 129 -16.67 2.75 -1.82
N ARG A 130 -16.45 3.61 -2.81
CA ARG A 130 -17.54 4.10 -3.70
C ARG A 130 -18.23 2.95 -4.42
N MET A 131 -17.48 2.00 -4.96
CA MET A 131 -18.03 0.83 -5.62
C MET A 131 -18.94 0.00 -4.69
N VAL A 132 -18.56 -0.16 -3.42
CA VAL A 132 -19.39 -0.86 -2.42
C VAL A 132 -20.68 -0.11 -2.14
N LEU A 133 -20.63 1.21 -1.96
CA LEU A 133 -21.82 2.03 -1.74
C LEU A 133 -22.79 1.95 -2.93
N GLU A 134 -22.30 1.98 -4.16
CA GLU A 134 -23.13 1.82 -5.36
C GLU A 134 -23.80 0.45 -5.43
N MET A 135 -23.15 -0.61 -4.95
CA MET A 135 -23.73 -1.95 -4.88
C MET A 135 -24.80 -2.08 -3.79
N MET A 136 -24.64 -1.38 -2.66
CA MET A 136 -25.59 -1.42 -1.53
C MET A 136 -26.81 -0.52 -1.73
N GLY A 137 -26.72 0.51 -2.58
CA GLY A 137 -27.81 1.43 -2.90
C GLY A 137 -28.74 0.96 -4.02
N LYS A 138 -28.50 -0.21 -4.59
CA LYS A 138 -29.36 -0.90 -5.57
C LYS A 138 -30.12 -2.05 -4.94
#